data_52b63c106804756f4edf85443d1dc281
#
_entry.id   52b63c106804756f4edf85443d1dc281
#
_cell.length_a   1.000
_cell.length_b   1.000
_cell.length_c   1.000
_cell.angle_alpha   90.00
_cell.angle_beta   90.00
_cell.angle_gamma   90.00
#
_symmetry.space_group_name_H-M   'P 1'
#
loop_
_entity.id
_entity.type
_entity.pdbx_description
1 polymer ?
#
loop_
_entity_poly.entity_id
_entity_poly.type
_entity_poly.pdbx_seq_one_letter_code
_entity_poly.pdbx_strand_id
1 'polypeptide(L)'
;EKNEVMGRKLRATGNGRCNITNVKAKGFTEVIKFLSSIGIVTKTNDRGFLYPVSESAADVSDLLELRLEQLGVKVYKGVSVEGITRNADEQVFETLVNKLDEVYSCNHIVKSTAVIVAVGGKSAPVYGSTGDGYKWFRELGHTVTRLVPSLTPIECGDMDLSKLSGIRVSAEVKLVKSGEEIHREDGEVQFTKFGLSGICVFNLSRMMRFDHGDTFDSFEIELDLCQDLDLQDVLKEAAERADAVSYESGKHEKLVDVFKTVFKVGLAHEVIRQAGIAEDADAEVLMSESNREKIVVSARALKFHPTGQKGWKDAQCTSGGVAIGEVDDTTFESNLVSNLYIVGEVLDYDGFCGGYNLNHAFLS
;
A
#
# COMPACT_ATOMS: atom_id res chain seq x y z
N GLU A 1 -6.59 -16.46 -18.86
CA GLU A 1 -6.53 -16.38 -17.38
C GLU A 1 -6.00 -17.70 -16.82
N LYS A 2 -4.90 -17.65 -16.06
CA LYS A 2 -4.30 -18.86 -15.47
C LYS A 2 -5.05 -19.41 -14.25
N ASN A 3 -5.84 -18.57 -13.60
CA ASN A 3 -6.69 -19.00 -12.49
C ASN A 3 -8.06 -19.48 -12.98
N GLU A 4 -8.73 -20.30 -12.16
CA GLU A 4 -10.12 -20.73 -12.40
C GLU A 4 -11.13 -19.61 -12.18
N VAL A 5 -10.77 -18.58 -11.38
CA VAL A 5 -11.61 -17.42 -11.08
C VAL A 5 -10.95 -16.16 -11.60
N MET A 6 -11.66 -15.39 -12.42
CA MET A 6 -11.20 -14.11 -12.92
C MET A 6 -11.15 -13.05 -11.83
N GLY A 7 -10.24 -12.08 -11.99
CA GLY A 7 -10.16 -10.92 -11.12
C GLY A 7 -9.75 -11.21 -9.67
N ARG A 8 -9.03 -12.29 -9.39
CA ARG A 8 -8.66 -12.68 -8.01
C ARG A 8 -7.97 -11.53 -7.24
N LYS A 9 -7.09 -10.78 -7.88
CA LYS A 9 -6.44 -9.62 -7.25
C LYS A 9 -7.44 -8.48 -7.04
N LEU A 10 -8.29 -8.19 -8.01
CA LEU A 10 -9.36 -7.19 -7.88
C LEU A 10 -10.29 -7.52 -6.70
N ARG A 11 -10.73 -8.78 -6.57
CA ARG A 11 -11.58 -9.27 -5.48
C ARG A 11 -10.97 -9.08 -4.08
N ALA A 12 -9.64 -8.99 -3.97
CA ALA A 12 -8.93 -8.77 -2.71
C ALA A 12 -8.69 -7.28 -2.38
N THR A 13 -8.90 -6.36 -3.33
CA THR A 13 -8.59 -4.95 -3.16
C THR A 13 -9.48 -4.27 -2.11
N GLY A 14 -8.92 -3.31 -1.38
CA GLY A 14 -9.66 -2.57 -0.35
C GLY A 14 -10.22 -3.48 0.76
N ASN A 15 -9.54 -4.58 1.11
CA ASN A 15 -10.03 -5.61 2.03
C ASN A 15 -11.37 -6.22 1.56
N GLY A 16 -11.50 -6.52 0.27
CA GLY A 16 -12.70 -7.07 -0.34
C GLY A 16 -13.78 -6.04 -0.69
N ARG A 17 -13.54 -4.74 -0.47
CA ARG A 17 -14.50 -3.66 -0.77
C ARG A 17 -14.29 -2.98 -2.12
N CYS A 18 -13.12 -3.17 -2.77
CA CYS A 18 -12.73 -2.54 -4.02
C CYS A 18 -12.68 -1.01 -3.97
N ASN A 19 -11.56 -0.44 -3.52
CA ASN A 19 -11.31 0.99 -3.70
C ASN A 19 -10.93 1.26 -5.16
N ILE A 20 -11.92 1.58 -5.99
CA ILE A 20 -11.82 1.59 -7.46
C ILE A 20 -10.94 2.74 -7.95
N THR A 21 -11.17 3.94 -7.43
CA THR A 21 -10.48 5.16 -7.83
C THR A 21 -10.52 6.20 -6.71
N ASN A 22 -9.96 7.38 -6.98
CA ASN A 22 -9.97 8.53 -6.08
C ASN A 22 -10.38 9.78 -6.88
N VAL A 23 -11.15 10.69 -6.27
CA VAL A 23 -11.55 11.95 -6.92
C VAL A 23 -10.36 12.83 -7.35
N LYS A 24 -9.18 12.60 -6.76
CA LYS A 24 -7.92 13.28 -7.10
C LYS A 24 -7.13 12.55 -8.20
N ALA A 25 -7.56 11.36 -8.61
CA ALA A 25 -6.87 10.61 -9.65
C ALA A 25 -7.16 11.21 -11.04
N LYS A 26 -6.13 11.29 -11.89
CA LYS A 26 -6.31 11.73 -13.29
C LYS A 26 -7.30 10.78 -13.99
N GLY A 27 -8.28 11.31 -14.70
CA GLY A 27 -9.24 10.51 -15.48
C GLY A 27 -10.27 9.74 -14.64
N PHE A 28 -10.46 10.05 -13.34
CA PHE A 28 -11.41 9.34 -12.50
C PHE A 28 -12.86 9.41 -13.03
N THR A 29 -13.23 10.49 -13.69
CA THR A 29 -14.57 10.66 -14.28
C THR A 29 -14.82 9.70 -15.43
N GLU A 30 -13.81 9.40 -16.24
CA GLU A 30 -13.84 8.42 -17.32
C GLU A 30 -14.03 7.01 -16.76
N VAL A 31 -13.29 6.67 -15.70
CA VAL A 31 -13.46 5.39 -14.99
C VAL A 31 -14.87 5.24 -14.44
N ILE A 32 -15.45 6.28 -13.79
CA ILE A 32 -16.82 6.24 -13.29
C ILE A 32 -17.83 6.06 -14.43
N LYS A 33 -17.68 6.79 -15.53
CA LYS A 33 -18.55 6.65 -16.72
C LYS A 33 -18.53 5.23 -17.27
N PHE A 34 -17.33 4.64 -17.41
CA PHE A 34 -17.18 3.26 -17.87
C PHE A 34 -17.90 2.30 -16.91
N LEU A 35 -17.62 2.37 -15.61
CA LEU A 35 -18.23 1.49 -14.61
C LEU A 35 -19.75 1.62 -14.57
N SER A 36 -20.27 2.86 -14.64
CA SER A 36 -21.71 3.12 -14.71
C SER A 36 -22.34 2.51 -15.96
N SER A 37 -21.64 2.51 -17.10
CA SER A 37 -22.14 1.94 -18.37
C SER A 37 -22.33 0.43 -18.32
N ILE A 38 -21.67 -0.26 -17.38
CA ILE A 38 -21.80 -1.70 -17.12
C ILE A 38 -22.59 -2.03 -15.85
N GLY A 39 -23.23 -1.01 -15.26
CA GLY A 39 -24.13 -1.18 -14.10
C GLY A 39 -23.47 -1.11 -12.73
N ILE A 40 -22.20 -0.74 -12.64
CA ILE A 40 -21.52 -0.55 -11.35
C ILE A 40 -21.81 0.85 -10.79
N VAL A 41 -22.56 0.90 -9.69
CA VAL A 41 -22.88 2.13 -8.96
C VAL A 41 -21.85 2.38 -7.88
N THR A 42 -21.31 3.61 -7.84
CA THR A 42 -20.23 3.97 -6.92
C THR A 42 -20.66 5.02 -5.90
N LYS A 43 -19.99 5.03 -4.76
CA LYS A 43 -20.07 6.08 -3.72
C LYS A 43 -18.67 6.58 -3.36
N THR A 44 -18.59 7.84 -2.96
CA THR A 44 -17.36 8.49 -2.49
C THR A 44 -17.41 8.62 -0.96
N ASN A 45 -16.29 8.40 -0.28
CA ASN A 45 -16.13 8.72 1.13
C ASN A 45 -15.47 10.10 1.33
N ASP A 46 -15.38 10.56 2.59
CA ASP A 46 -14.84 11.88 2.96
C ASP A 46 -13.37 12.09 2.55
N ARG A 47 -12.62 11.01 2.32
CA ARG A 47 -11.23 11.05 1.84
C ARG A 47 -11.12 11.05 0.32
N GLY A 48 -12.24 11.07 -0.40
CA GLY A 48 -12.27 11.03 -1.85
C GLY A 48 -12.09 9.64 -2.46
N PHE A 49 -12.08 8.56 -1.66
CA PHE A 49 -12.00 7.19 -2.16
C PHE A 49 -13.35 6.74 -2.69
N LEU A 50 -13.36 6.12 -3.87
CA LEU A 50 -14.57 5.58 -4.48
C LEU A 50 -14.64 4.06 -4.32
N TYR A 51 -15.80 3.61 -3.87
CA TYR A 51 -16.15 2.20 -3.71
C TYR A 51 -17.44 1.89 -4.47
N PRO A 52 -17.70 0.64 -4.86
CA PRO A 52 -19.06 0.24 -5.22
C PRO A 52 -19.99 0.46 -4.01
N VAL A 53 -21.24 0.80 -4.25
CA VAL A 53 -22.21 1.03 -3.15
C VAL A 53 -22.36 -0.23 -2.27
N SER A 54 -22.28 -1.41 -2.86
CA SER A 54 -22.29 -2.71 -2.16
C SER A 54 -21.06 -2.98 -1.28
N GLU A 55 -19.98 -2.20 -1.46
CA GLU A 55 -18.67 -2.47 -0.84
C GLU A 55 -18.16 -3.91 -1.07
N SER A 56 -18.49 -4.49 -2.21
CA SER A 56 -18.10 -5.84 -2.61
C SER A 56 -17.22 -5.81 -3.85
N ALA A 57 -15.96 -6.17 -3.70
CA ALA A 57 -15.02 -6.32 -4.81
C ALA A 57 -15.39 -7.53 -5.72
N ALA A 58 -16.05 -8.52 -5.14
CA ALA A 58 -16.54 -9.67 -5.89
C ALA A 58 -17.60 -9.23 -6.91
N ASP A 59 -18.58 -8.41 -6.50
CA ASP A 59 -19.65 -7.93 -7.39
C ASP A 59 -19.11 -7.14 -8.57
N VAL A 60 -18.07 -6.30 -8.33
CA VAL A 60 -17.38 -5.56 -9.40
C VAL A 60 -16.75 -6.53 -10.41
N SER A 61 -16.07 -7.56 -9.94
CA SER A 61 -15.46 -8.58 -10.81
C SER A 61 -16.49 -9.38 -11.57
N ASP A 62 -17.61 -9.75 -10.93
CA ASP A 62 -18.70 -10.53 -11.55
C ASP A 62 -19.40 -9.73 -12.65
N LEU A 63 -19.65 -8.43 -12.44
CA LEU A 63 -20.24 -7.57 -13.46
C LEU A 63 -19.30 -7.35 -14.65
N LEU A 64 -17.99 -7.25 -14.42
CA LEU A 64 -17.01 -7.20 -15.51
C LEU A 64 -17.00 -8.51 -16.31
N GLU A 65 -17.03 -9.67 -15.65
CA GLU A 65 -17.09 -10.97 -16.31
C GLU A 65 -18.39 -11.12 -17.11
N LEU A 66 -19.53 -10.76 -16.52
CA LEU A 66 -20.83 -10.74 -17.21
C LEU A 66 -20.81 -9.86 -18.46
N ARG A 67 -20.13 -8.71 -18.39
CA ARG A 67 -20.00 -7.81 -19.55
C ARG A 67 -19.20 -8.44 -20.68
N LEU A 68 -18.13 -9.17 -20.36
CA LEU A 68 -17.37 -9.93 -21.37
C LEU A 68 -18.24 -10.99 -22.06
N GLU A 69 -19.05 -11.71 -21.30
CA GLU A 69 -19.99 -12.70 -21.86
C GLU A 69 -21.01 -12.04 -22.79
N GLN A 70 -21.62 -10.91 -22.37
CA GLN A 70 -22.58 -10.15 -23.20
C GLN A 70 -21.97 -9.67 -24.52
N LEU A 71 -20.67 -9.36 -24.52
CA LEU A 71 -19.92 -8.93 -25.71
C LEU A 71 -19.43 -10.11 -26.57
N GLY A 72 -19.70 -11.36 -26.16
CA GLY A 72 -19.28 -12.57 -26.88
C GLY A 72 -17.75 -12.81 -26.80
N VAL A 73 -17.06 -12.25 -25.80
CA VAL A 73 -15.62 -12.45 -25.60
C VAL A 73 -15.39 -13.90 -25.11
N LYS A 74 -14.52 -14.63 -25.79
CA LYS A 74 -14.13 -15.99 -25.38
C LYS A 74 -13.12 -15.93 -24.26
N VAL A 75 -13.46 -16.42 -23.10
CA VAL A 75 -12.59 -16.48 -21.92
C VAL A 75 -12.11 -17.91 -21.71
N TYR A 76 -10.80 -18.10 -21.64
CA TYR A 76 -10.16 -19.39 -21.32
C TYR A 76 -9.57 -19.31 -19.92
N LYS A 77 -10.16 -20.05 -18.97
CA LYS A 77 -9.68 -20.17 -17.57
C LYS A 77 -8.80 -21.42 -17.42
N GLY A 78 -7.90 -21.43 -16.43
CA GLY A 78 -6.93 -22.50 -16.23
C GLY A 78 -5.87 -22.56 -17.34
N VAL A 79 -5.63 -21.44 -18.05
CA VAL A 79 -4.70 -21.37 -19.18
C VAL A 79 -3.61 -20.34 -18.85
N SER A 80 -2.36 -20.80 -18.76
CA SER A 80 -1.19 -19.92 -18.60
C SER A 80 -0.62 -19.54 -19.97
N VAL A 81 -0.11 -18.31 -20.06
CA VAL A 81 0.74 -17.85 -21.18
C VAL A 81 2.19 -18.09 -20.81
N GLU A 82 2.92 -18.78 -21.67
CA GLU A 82 4.34 -19.10 -21.46
C GLU A 82 5.28 -18.19 -22.26
N GLY A 83 4.76 -17.57 -23.33
CA GLY A 83 5.54 -16.67 -24.17
C GLY A 83 4.71 -15.96 -25.22
N ILE A 84 5.22 -14.83 -25.68
CA ILE A 84 4.66 -14.05 -26.79
C ILE A 84 5.81 -13.71 -27.73
N THR A 85 5.69 -14.08 -29.00
CA THR A 85 6.67 -13.76 -30.05
C THR A 85 6.00 -13.08 -31.23
N ARG A 86 6.74 -12.27 -31.96
CA ARG A 86 6.28 -11.65 -33.21
C ARG A 86 6.84 -12.44 -34.39
N ASN A 87 5.97 -13.02 -35.21
CA ASN A 87 6.36 -13.60 -36.48
C ASN A 87 6.41 -12.48 -37.53
N ALA A 88 7.62 -12.12 -37.93
CA ALA A 88 7.85 -11.01 -38.86
C ALA A 88 7.36 -11.31 -40.28
N ASP A 89 7.43 -12.56 -40.73
CA ASP A 89 7.02 -12.97 -42.09
C ASP A 89 5.49 -12.94 -42.24
N GLU A 90 4.77 -13.46 -41.26
CA GLU A 90 3.30 -13.51 -41.25
C GLU A 90 2.66 -12.23 -40.66
N GLN A 91 3.43 -11.32 -40.08
CA GLN A 91 2.95 -10.11 -39.39
C GLN A 91 1.94 -10.41 -38.28
N VAL A 92 2.06 -11.55 -37.62
CA VAL A 92 1.18 -11.99 -36.50
C VAL A 92 1.96 -12.21 -35.23
N PHE A 93 1.27 -12.17 -34.12
CA PHE A 93 1.78 -12.64 -32.84
C PHE A 93 1.50 -14.14 -32.69
N GLU A 94 2.47 -14.85 -32.14
CA GLU A 94 2.33 -16.23 -31.69
C GLU A 94 2.41 -16.26 -30.18
N THR A 95 1.27 -16.54 -29.54
CA THR A 95 1.16 -16.65 -28.08
C THR A 95 1.17 -18.12 -27.72
N LEU A 96 2.21 -18.55 -27.01
CA LEU A 96 2.34 -19.90 -26.47
C LEU A 96 1.50 -20.00 -25.20
N VAL A 97 0.51 -20.86 -25.19
CA VAL A 97 -0.37 -21.08 -24.04
C VAL A 97 -0.28 -22.54 -23.60
N ASN A 98 -0.36 -22.74 -22.29
CA ASN A 98 -0.41 -24.05 -21.67
C ASN A 98 -1.73 -24.22 -20.90
N LYS A 99 -2.52 -25.20 -21.28
CA LYS A 99 -3.74 -25.57 -20.53
C LYS A 99 -3.36 -26.56 -19.43
N LEU A 100 -3.64 -26.17 -18.19
CA LEU A 100 -3.45 -26.99 -17.00
C LEU A 100 -4.66 -27.92 -16.84
N ASP A 101 -4.69 -29.06 -17.56
CA ASP A 101 -5.58 -30.16 -17.26
C ASP A 101 -4.88 -31.14 -16.30
N GLU A 102 -5.62 -31.77 -15.40
CA GLU A 102 -5.08 -32.63 -14.32
C GLU A 102 -4.21 -33.81 -14.79
N VAL A 103 -4.21 -34.14 -16.07
CA VAL A 103 -3.55 -35.33 -16.62
C VAL A 103 -2.49 -35.02 -17.69
N TYR A 104 -2.66 -33.97 -18.50
CA TYR A 104 -1.71 -33.62 -19.57
C TYR A 104 -1.61 -32.10 -19.73
N SER A 105 -0.38 -31.56 -19.68
CA SER A 105 -0.14 -30.20 -20.14
C SER A 105 0.02 -30.21 -21.66
N CYS A 106 -0.82 -29.46 -22.36
CA CYS A 106 -0.74 -29.30 -23.81
C CYS A 106 -0.38 -27.85 -24.14
N ASN A 107 0.75 -27.67 -24.80
CA ASN A 107 1.14 -26.38 -25.35
C ASN A 107 0.40 -26.13 -26.67
N HIS A 108 -0.24 -24.97 -26.78
CA HIS A 108 -0.90 -24.51 -28.00
C HIS A 108 -0.34 -23.15 -28.40
N ILE A 109 -0.32 -22.87 -29.69
CA ILE A 109 0.02 -21.55 -30.22
C ILE A 109 -1.26 -20.89 -30.71
N VAL A 110 -1.53 -19.71 -30.15
CA VAL A 110 -2.63 -18.84 -30.59
C VAL A 110 -2.03 -17.75 -31.47
N LYS A 111 -2.45 -17.69 -32.75
CA LYS A 111 -2.04 -16.62 -33.68
C LYS A 111 -3.05 -15.50 -33.64
N SER A 112 -2.56 -14.24 -33.57
CA SER A 112 -3.39 -13.02 -33.60
C SER A 112 -2.68 -11.88 -34.30
N THR A 113 -3.45 -10.95 -34.86
CA THR A 113 -2.91 -9.73 -35.51
C THR A 113 -2.54 -8.66 -34.49
N ALA A 114 -3.15 -8.68 -33.30
CA ALA A 114 -2.85 -7.77 -32.22
C ALA A 114 -2.91 -8.51 -30.87
N VAL A 115 -2.19 -8.03 -29.87
CA VAL A 115 -2.17 -8.56 -28.51
C VAL A 115 -2.27 -7.43 -27.50
N ILE A 116 -3.18 -7.57 -26.52
CA ILE A 116 -3.25 -6.71 -25.34
C ILE A 116 -2.70 -7.51 -24.16
N VAL A 117 -1.64 -7.03 -23.51
CA VAL A 117 -1.01 -7.69 -22.37
C VAL A 117 -1.41 -6.98 -21.09
N ALA A 118 -2.35 -7.59 -20.33
CA ALA A 118 -2.94 -7.10 -19.09
C ALA A 118 -2.67 -8.07 -17.92
N VAL A 119 -1.42 -8.54 -17.79
CA VAL A 119 -1.06 -9.64 -16.86
C VAL A 119 -0.76 -9.17 -15.44
N GLY A 120 -0.83 -7.85 -15.19
CA GLY A 120 -0.51 -7.26 -13.89
C GLY A 120 0.98 -7.31 -13.57
N GLY A 121 1.32 -6.94 -12.33
CA GLY A 121 2.69 -6.88 -11.83
C GLY A 121 3.15 -8.16 -11.15
N LYS A 122 3.96 -7.99 -10.08
CA LYS A 122 4.54 -9.09 -9.29
C LYS A 122 4.05 -9.12 -7.84
N SER A 123 3.31 -8.09 -7.40
CA SER A 123 2.81 -7.99 -6.02
C SER A 123 1.64 -8.93 -5.75
N ALA A 124 1.58 -9.44 -4.51
CA ALA A 124 0.57 -10.37 -4.03
C ALA A 124 0.41 -11.62 -4.94
N PRO A 125 1.47 -12.42 -5.13
CA PRO A 125 1.49 -13.54 -6.07
C PRO A 125 0.45 -14.63 -5.76
N VAL A 126 -0.05 -14.69 -4.55
CA VAL A 126 -1.15 -15.59 -4.14
C VAL A 126 -2.42 -15.38 -4.99
N TYR A 127 -2.60 -14.20 -5.55
CA TYR A 127 -3.72 -13.87 -6.45
C TYR A 127 -3.40 -14.07 -7.93
N GLY A 128 -2.21 -14.55 -8.27
CA GLY A 128 -1.80 -14.83 -9.63
C GLY A 128 -0.87 -13.81 -10.30
N SER A 129 -0.55 -12.69 -9.64
CA SER A 129 0.41 -11.68 -10.14
C SER A 129 1.83 -12.14 -9.85
N THR A 130 2.44 -12.89 -10.75
CA THR A 130 3.76 -13.51 -10.57
C THR A 130 4.87 -12.82 -11.37
N GLY A 131 4.51 -11.81 -12.17
CA GLY A 131 5.47 -11.04 -12.99
C GLY A 131 5.87 -11.75 -14.29
N ASP A 132 5.05 -12.66 -14.78
CA ASP A 132 5.34 -13.47 -15.97
C ASP A 132 5.61 -12.61 -17.21
N GLY A 133 4.83 -11.54 -17.40
CA GLY A 133 4.94 -10.65 -18.55
C GLY A 133 6.28 -9.94 -18.71
N TYR A 134 6.98 -9.67 -17.64
CA TYR A 134 8.23 -8.92 -17.70
C TYR A 134 9.32 -9.61 -18.51
N LYS A 135 9.31 -10.94 -18.56
CA LYS A 135 10.24 -11.71 -19.41
C LYS A 135 9.91 -11.48 -20.88
N TRP A 136 8.63 -11.59 -21.25
CA TRP A 136 8.18 -11.46 -22.65
C TRP A 136 8.48 -10.06 -23.19
N PHE A 137 8.30 -9.01 -22.37
CA PHE A 137 8.60 -7.64 -22.79
C PHE A 137 10.09 -7.42 -23.05
N ARG A 138 10.99 -8.01 -22.24
CA ARG A 138 12.44 -7.97 -22.52
C ARG A 138 12.78 -8.69 -23.82
N GLU A 139 12.16 -9.84 -24.08
CA GLU A 139 12.34 -10.62 -25.31
C GLU A 139 11.81 -9.87 -26.54
N LEU A 140 10.78 -9.03 -26.37
CA LEU A 140 10.23 -8.15 -27.40
C LEU A 140 11.00 -6.81 -27.53
N GLY A 141 12.07 -6.60 -26.77
CA GLY A 141 12.94 -5.43 -26.84
C GLY A 141 12.60 -4.27 -25.91
N HIS A 142 11.60 -4.42 -25.03
CA HIS A 142 11.23 -3.40 -24.06
C HIS A 142 12.18 -3.32 -22.87
N THR A 143 12.38 -2.11 -22.40
CA THR A 143 13.03 -1.84 -21.12
C THR A 143 12.08 -2.17 -19.96
N VAL A 144 12.52 -3.06 -19.08
CA VAL A 144 11.83 -3.32 -17.81
C VAL A 144 12.71 -2.79 -16.69
N THR A 145 12.26 -1.76 -16.02
CA THR A 145 12.95 -1.10 -14.90
C THR A 145 13.05 -2.03 -13.68
N ARG A 146 13.81 -1.63 -12.67
CA ARG A 146 13.99 -2.44 -11.46
C ARG A 146 12.65 -2.63 -10.74
N LEU A 147 12.27 -3.89 -10.57
CA LEU A 147 11.03 -4.25 -9.86
C LEU A 147 11.29 -4.29 -8.35
N VAL A 148 10.50 -3.56 -7.58
CA VAL A 148 10.52 -3.59 -6.12
C VAL A 148 9.09 -3.67 -5.55
N PRO A 149 8.87 -4.32 -4.37
CA PRO A 149 7.59 -4.25 -3.69
C PRO A 149 7.27 -2.81 -3.32
N SER A 150 6.02 -2.37 -3.52
CA SER A 150 5.56 -1.03 -3.18
C SER A 150 4.26 -1.08 -2.41
N LEU A 151 3.96 -0.04 -1.62
CA LEU A 151 2.80 0.02 -0.73
C LEU A 151 2.76 -1.20 0.21
N THR A 152 3.78 -1.34 1.03
CA THR A 152 4.00 -2.50 1.90
C THR A 152 4.22 -2.06 3.35
N PRO A 153 3.94 -2.91 4.34
CA PRO A 153 4.32 -2.63 5.72
C PRO A 153 5.83 -2.43 5.87
N ILE A 154 6.22 -1.56 6.81
CA ILE A 154 7.62 -1.25 7.12
C ILE A 154 8.02 -2.03 8.37
N GLU A 155 9.14 -2.73 8.30
CA GLU A 155 9.74 -3.43 9.43
C GLU A 155 10.59 -2.45 10.24
N CYS A 156 10.46 -2.50 11.58
CA CYS A 156 11.22 -1.66 12.51
C CYS A 156 11.91 -2.55 13.54
N GLY A 157 13.13 -2.20 13.96
CA GLY A 157 14.01 -3.08 14.73
C GLY A 157 14.30 -2.70 16.17
N ASP A 158 14.14 -1.45 16.56
CA ASP A 158 14.79 -0.89 17.74
C ASP A 158 13.99 -0.99 19.04
N MET A 159 12.84 -1.65 19.04
CA MET A 159 11.96 -1.68 20.20
C MET A 159 11.21 -2.99 20.36
N ASP A 160 10.71 -3.23 21.57
CA ASP A 160 9.82 -4.35 21.83
C ASP A 160 8.42 -4.07 21.26
N LEU A 161 8.24 -4.34 19.97
CA LEU A 161 6.95 -4.19 19.27
C LEU A 161 5.86 -5.14 19.80
N SER A 162 6.20 -6.10 20.66
CA SER A 162 5.20 -7.03 21.21
C SER A 162 4.15 -6.30 22.05
N LYS A 163 4.57 -5.26 22.81
CA LYS A 163 3.69 -4.40 23.61
C LYS A 163 2.79 -3.48 22.76
N LEU A 164 3.18 -3.21 21.53
CA LEU A 164 2.46 -2.35 20.58
C LEU A 164 1.58 -3.14 19.62
N SER A 165 1.86 -4.41 19.41
CA SER A 165 1.20 -5.24 18.41
C SER A 165 -0.32 -5.26 18.56
N GLY A 166 -1.04 -4.94 17.47
CA GLY A 166 -2.50 -4.84 17.43
C GLY A 166 -3.06 -3.46 17.77
N ILE A 167 -2.24 -2.54 18.29
CA ILE A 167 -2.66 -1.15 18.51
C ILE A 167 -2.91 -0.48 17.16
N ARG A 168 -3.97 0.34 17.11
CA ARG A 168 -4.27 1.27 16.03
C ARG A 168 -4.42 2.66 16.59
N VAL A 169 -3.84 3.64 15.93
CA VAL A 169 -3.89 5.06 16.32
C VAL A 169 -3.93 5.95 15.09
N SER A 170 -4.71 7.03 15.16
CA SER A 170 -4.62 8.11 14.18
C SER A 170 -3.42 8.98 14.52
N ALA A 171 -2.59 9.28 13.54
CA ALA A 171 -1.39 10.08 13.71
C ALA A 171 -1.05 10.80 12.39
N GLU A 172 -0.34 11.91 12.49
CA GLU A 172 0.48 12.39 11.37
C GLU A 172 1.76 11.55 11.35
N VAL A 173 2.09 11.01 10.19
CA VAL A 173 3.27 10.15 9.99
C VAL A 173 4.21 10.82 9.02
N LYS A 174 5.46 11.01 9.43
CA LYS A 174 6.51 11.62 8.61
C LYS A 174 7.57 10.59 8.24
N LEU A 175 8.03 10.64 7.02
CA LEU A 175 9.23 9.96 6.58
C LEU A 175 10.36 10.96 6.50
N VAL A 176 11.41 10.72 7.26
CA VAL A 176 12.61 11.55 7.32
C VAL A 176 13.77 10.77 6.71
N LYS A 177 14.59 11.40 5.86
CA LYS A 177 15.81 10.83 5.30
C LYS A 177 16.98 11.75 5.63
N SER A 178 17.97 11.24 6.34
CA SER A 178 19.17 12.01 6.73
C SER A 178 18.86 13.34 7.44
N GLY A 179 17.78 13.36 8.23
CA GLY A 179 17.32 14.54 8.98
C GLY A 179 16.39 15.49 8.20
N GLU A 180 16.09 15.21 6.94
CA GLU A 180 15.16 16.00 6.13
C GLU A 180 13.82 15.25 5.94
N GLU A 181 12.70 15.94 6.19
CA GLU A 181 11.38 15.41 5.90
C GLU A 181 11.18 15.27 4.39
N ILE A 182 10.92 14.05 3.92
CA ILE A 182 10.69 13.76 2.50
C ILE A 182 9.23 13.47 2.15
N HIS A 183 8.42 13.07 3.13
CA HIS A 183 6.99 12.86 2.94
C HIS A 183 6.24 12.85 4.26
N ARG A 184 4.96 13.24 4.21
CA ARG A 184 4.07 13.25 5.37
C ARG A 184 2.66 12.80 4.95
N GLU A 185 1.99 12.07 5.84
CA GLU A 185 0.64 11.53 5.66
C GLU A 185 -0.12 11.56 6.97
N ASP A 186 -1.42 11.84 6.90
CA ASP A 186 -2.35 11.68 8.02
C ASP A 186 -3.13 10.38 7.88
N GLY A 187 -3.21 9.58 8.94
CA GLY A 187 -3.98 8.37 8.86
C GLY A 187 -3.91 7.45 10.07
N GLU A 188 -4.58 6.31 9.96
CA GLU A 188 -4.50 5.25 10.95
C GLU A 188 -3.22 4.44 10.74
N VAL A 189 -2.36 4.45 11.75
CA VAL A 189 -1.20 3.56 11.88
C VAL A 189 -1.60 2.32 12.64
N GLN A 190 -1.29 1.15 12.10
CA GLN A 190 -1.43 -0.14 12.77
C GLN A 190 -0.06 -0.66 13.18
N PHE A 191 0.12 -0.89 14.46
CA PHE A 191 1.32 -1.54 14.99
C PHE A 191 1.20 -3.06 14.85
N THR A 192 2.26 -3.67 14.35
CA THR A 192 2.37 -5.13 14.20
C THR A 192 3.57 -5.63 14.99
N LYS A 193 3.70 -6.94 15.13
CA LYS A 193 4.84 -7.57 15.81
C LYS A 193 6.21 -7.34 15.11
N PHE A 194 6.21 -6.79 13.91
CA PHE A 194 7.43 -6.57 13.11
C PHE A 194 7.65 -5.10 12.73
N GLY A 195 6.68 -4.21 12.98
CA GLY A 195 6.78 -2.81 12.57
C GLY A 195 5.42 -2.15 12.38
N LEU A 196 5.37 -1.25 11.42
CA LEU A 196 4.24 -0.38 11.14
C LEU A 196 3.49 -0.83 9.89
N SER A 197 2.18 -0.61 9.88
CA SER A 197 1.27 -0.89 8.77
C SER A 197 0.16 0.17 8.73
N GLY A 198 -0.67 0.15 7.70
CA GLY A 198 -1.73 1.13 7.47
C GLY A 198 -1.51 1.89 6.17
N ILE A 199 -2.56 2.56 5.68
CA ILE A 199 -2.52 3.25 4.38
C ILE A 199 -1.42 4.33 4.34
N CYS A 200 -1.32 5.15 5.38
CA CYS A 200 -0.28 6.18 5.49
C CYS A 200 1.13 5.56 5.48
N VAL A 201 1.34 4.46 6.21
CA VAL A 201 2.62 3.73 6.22
C VAL A 201 2.95 3.13 4.85
N PHE A 202 1.94 2.61 4.13
CA PHE A 202 2.15 2.11 2.77
C PHE A 202 2.62 3.22 1.83
N ASN A 203 2.04 4.41 1.94
CA ASN A 203 2.47 5.56 1.16
C ASN A 203 3.90 6.00 1.51
N LEU A 204 4.27 5.97 2.80
CA LEU A 204 5.66 6.21 3.21
C LEU A 204 6.61 5.17 2.59
N SER A 205 6.24 3.88 2.61
CA SER A 205 7.09 2.82 2.04
C SER A 205 7.37 3.03 0.56
N ARG A 206 6.40 3.55 -0.19
CA ARG A 206 6.55 3.93 -1.60
C ARG A 206 7.54 5.09 -1.77
N MET A 207 7.59 6.02 -0.83
CA MET A 207 8.47 7.19 -0.87
C MET A 207 9.90 6.88 -0.43
N MET A 208 10.18 5.70 0.14
CA MET A 208 11.52 5.26 0.51
C MET A 208 12.34 4.95 -0.75
N ARG A 209 12.98 5.97 -1.32
CA ARG A 209 13.86 5.85 -2.48
C ARG A 209 15.30 5.71 -2.00
N PHE A 210 15.95 4.62 -2.42
CA PHE A 210 17.33 4.28 -2.07
C PHE A 210 18.26 4.75 -3.18
N ASP A 211 19.01 5.81 -2.90
CA ASP A 211 20.10 6.27 -3.74
C ASP A 211 21.37 5.46 -3.47
N HIS A 212 22.43 5.72 -4.21
CA HIS A 212 23.69 4.97 -4.04
C HIS A 212 24.27 5.17 -2.64
N GLY A 213 24.36 4.09 -1.88
CA GLY A 213 24.86 4.08 -0.50
C GLY A 213 23.80 4.15 0.58
N ASP A 214 22.53 4.39 0.24
CA ASP A 214 21.44 4.36 1.20
C ASP A 214 21.15 2.93 1.71
N THR A 215 20.81 2.87 2.98
CA THR A 215 20.26 1.69 3.65
C THR A 215 18.97 2.07 4.35
N PHE A 216 18.31 1.14 5.00
CA PHE A 216 17.14 1.45 5.83
C PHE A 216 17.49 2.43 6.97
N ASP A 217 18.72 2.39 7.51
CA ASP A 217 19.20 3.30 8.56
C ASP A 217 19.28 4.76 8.10
N SER A 218 19.21 5.03 6.79
CA SER A 218 19.11 6.39 6.25
C SER A 218 17.74 7.03 6.49
N PHE A 219 16.74 6.23 6.91
CA PHE A 219 15.37 6.66 7.09
C PHE A 219 14.94 6.58 8.55
N GLU A 220 14.08 7.50 8.94
CA GLU A 220 13.37 7.52 10.22
C GLU A 220 11.88 7.78 9.95
N ILE A 221 11.00 7.18 10.75
CA ILE A 221 9.57 7.45 10.75
C ILE A 221 9.24 8.14 12.06
N GLU A 222 8.60 9.30 11.99
CA GLU A 222 8.10 10.04 13.15
C GLU A 222 6.57 10.02 13.16
N LEU A 223 5.97 9.76 14.32
CA LEU A 223 4.54 9.82 14.54
C LEU A 223 4.20 10.97 15.48
N ASP A 224 3.36 11.91 15.04
CA ASP A 224 2.69 12.87 15.94
C ASP A 224 1.37 12.27 16.42
N LEU A 225 1.32 11.96 17.73
CA LEU A 225 0.15 11.39 18.39
C LEU A 225 -0.78 12.45 18.96
N CYS A 226 -0.43 13.75 18.86
CA CYS A 226 -1.05 14.85 19.59
C CYS A 226 -1.61 15.95 18.68
N GLN A 227 -2.01 15.63 17.44
CA GLN A 227 -2.47 16.63 16.44
C GLN A 227 -3.53 17.60 17.01
N ASP A 228 -4.53 17.07 17.73
CA ASP A 228 -5.68 17.82 18.26
C ASP A 228 -5.65 17.97 19.79
N LEU A 229 -4.52 17.65 20.45
CA LEU A 229 -4.40 17.64 21.89
C LEU A 229 -3.29 18.60 22.37
N ASP A 230 -3.63 19.52 23.24
CA ASP A 230 -2.62 20.25 24.01
C ASP A 230 -2.12 19.38 25.17
N LEU A 231 -1.13 18.53 24.85
CA LEU A 231 -0.54 17.60 25.81
C LEU A 231 0.17 18.36 26.95
N GLN A 232 0.67 19.57 26.72
CA GLN A 232 1.35 20.37 27.74
C GLN A 232 0.42 20.72 28.89
N ASP A 233 -0.81 21.15 28.57
CA ASP A 233 -1.83 21.45 29.58
C ASP A 233 -2.26 20.20 30.34
N VAL A 234 -2.48 19.08 29.63
CA VAL A 234 -2.82 17.79 30.26
C VAL A 234 -1.75 17.35 31.27
N LEU A 235 -0.47 17.48 30.91
CA LEU A 235 0.65 17.10 31.80
C LEU A 235 0.78 18.06 33.00
N LYS A 236 0.47 19.34 32.82
CA LYS A 236 0.47 20.31 33.92
C LYS A 236 -0.63 20.00 34.93
N GLU A 237 -1.85 19.79 34.48
CA GLU A 237 -2.96 19.41 35.34
C GLU A 237 -2.69 18.07 36.07
N ALA A 238 -2.08 17.10 35.36
CA ALA A 238 -1.68 15.83 35.96
C ALA A 238 -0.63 16.00 37.06
N ALA A 239 0.34 16.90 36.86
CA ALA A 239 1.36 17.21 37.87
C ALA A 239 0.74 17.77 39.15
N GLU A 240 -0.16 18.76 39.00
CA GLU A 240 -0.88 19.39 40.13
C GLU A 240 -1.73 18.37 40.89
N ARG A 241 -2.42 17.48 40.17
CA ARG A 241 -3.22 16.40 40.77
C ARG A 241 -2.34 15.39 41.51
N ALA A 242 -1.23 14.95 40.94
CA ALA A 242 -0.34 13.95 41.53
C ALA A 242 0.29 14.49 42.84
N ASP A 243 0.70 15.75 42.85
CA ASP A 243 1.24 16.42 44.03
C ASP A 243 0.20 16.47 45.19
N ALA A 244 -1.03 16.89 44.87
CA ALA A 244 -2.12 16.94 45.84
C ALA A 244 -2.46 15.56 46.44
N VAL A 245 -2.57 14.52 45.58
CA VAL A 245 -2.86 13.14 46.02
C VAL A 245 -1.74 12.57 46.87
N SER A 246 -0.49 12.79 46.48
CA SER A 246 0.68 12.36 47.25
C SER A 246 0.72 13.03 48.62
N TYR A 247 0.46 14.33 48.72
CA TYR A 247 0.42 15.09 49.95
C TYR A 247 -0.69 14.61 50.90
N GLU A 248 -1.90 14.39 50.37
CA GLU A 248 -3.05 14.04 51.19
C GLU A 248 -3.09 12.59 51.65
N SER A 249 -2.66 11.65 50.81
CA SER A 249 -2.84 10.19 50.99
C SER A 249 -1.57 9.40 51.22
N GLY A 250 -0.41 10.00 50.89
CA GLY A 250 0.86 9.31 50.84
C GLY A 250 0.94 8.23 49.75
N LYS A 251 0.03 8.27 48.77
CA LYS A 251 0.01 7.34 47.60
C LYS A 251 0.51 8.06 46.36
N HIS A 252 1.26 7.33 45.55
CA HIS A 252 1.82 7.84 44.30
C HIS A 252 1.07 7.24 43.10
N GLU A 253 0.66 8.11 42.17
CA GLU A 253 0.11 7.71 40.88
C GLU A 253 1.30 7.36 39.94
N LYS A 254 1.19 6.30 39.18
CA LYS A 254 2.23 6.00 38.18
C LYS A 254 2.09 6.91 36.96
N LEU A 255 3.24 7.37 36.41
CA LEU A 255 3.25 8.22 35.24
C LEU A 255 2.48 7.63 34.06
N VAL A 256 2.60 6.31 33.82
CA VAL A 256 1.84 5.63 32.76
C VAL A 256 0.33 5.70 32.96
N ASP A 257 -0.15 5.82 34.21
CA ASP A 257 -1.58 5.89 34.50
C ASP A 257 -2.18 7.25 34.09
N VAL A 258 -1.41 8.31 34.12
CA VAL A 258 -1.77 9.64 33.60
C VAL A 258 -2.21 9.55 32.13
N PHE A 259 -1.61 8.68 31.35
CA PHE A 259 -1.87 8.55 29.92
C PHE A 259 -3.00 7.58 29.56
N LYS A 260 -3.62 6.87 30.51
CA LYS A 260 -4.62 5.81 30.21
C LYS A 260 -5.81 6.27 29.36
N THR A 261 -6.17 7.56 29.42
CA THR A 261 -7.23 8.15 28.60
C THR A 261 -6.71 8.95 27.41
N VAL A 262 -5.39 9.11 27.30
CA VAL A 262 -4.73 9.88 26.23
C VAL A 262 -4.17 8.92 25.17
N PHE A 263 -3.42 7.91 25.60
CA PHE A 263 -2.79 6.93 24.72
C PHE A 263 -3.16 5.50 25.11
N LYS A 264 -3.09 4.59 24.16
CA LYS A 264 -3.05 3.16 24.51
C LYS A 264 -1.82 2.88 25.36
N VAL A 265 -1.96 2.01 26.37
CA VAL A 265 -0.92 1.79 27.39
C VAL A 265 0.46 1.46 26.79
N GLY A 266 0.52 0.61 25.75
CA GLY A 266 1.78 0.32 25.07
C GLY A 266 2.46 1.57 24.48
N LEU A 267 1.67 2.49 23.88
CA LEU A 267 2.20 3.74 23.35
C LEU A 267 2.63 4.70 24.47
N ALA A 268 1.90 4.75 25.58
CA ALA A 268 2.31 5.54 26.73
C ALA A 268 3.69 5.12 27.26
N HIS A 269 3.92 3.82 27.41
CA HIS A 269 5.26 3.30 27.79
C HIS A 269 6.34 3.73 26.79
N GLU A 270 6.05 3.66 25.50
CA GLU A 270 7.02 4.01 24.47
C GLU A 270 7.33 5.52 24.45
N VAL A 271 6.30 6.37 24.63
CA VAL A 271 6.49 7.83 24.78
C VAL A 271 7.35 8.16 25.97
N ILE A 272 7.08 7.56 27.14
CA ILE A 272 7.86 7.73 28.38
C ILE A 272 9.31 7.27 28.16
N ARG A 273 9.52 6.12 27.56
CA ARG A 273 10.85 5.55 27.27
C ARG A 273 11.65 6.47 26.35
N GLN A 274 11.06 6.96 25.25
CA GLN A 274 11.75 7.85 24.31
C GLN A 274 11.98 9.27 24.90
N ALA A 275 11.17 9.68 25.88
CA ALA A 275 11.42 10.89 26.66
C ALA A 275 12.61 10.75 27.62
N GLY A 276 13.18 9.54 27.76
CA GLY A 276 14.29 9.27 28.68
C GLY A 276 13.89 9.26 30.14
N ILE A 277 12.59 8.92 30.43
CA ILE A 277 12.06 8.82 31.79
C ILE A 277 11.87 7.33 32.10
N ALA A 278 12.07 6.96 33.37
CA ALA A 278 11.90 5.56 33.81
C ALA A 278 10.44 5.10 33.60
N GLU A 279 10.23 3.90 33.06
CA GLU A 279 8.89 3.37 32.76
C GLU A 279 8.01 3.18 34.01
N ASP A 280 8.63 3.00 35.17
CA ASP A 280 7.98 2.80 36.47
C ASP A 280 7.91 4.10 37.31
N ALA A 281 8.28 5.24 36.72
CA ALA A 281 8.26 6.54 37.38
C ALA A 281 6.88 6.88 37.94
N ASP A 282 6.88 7.61 39.04
CA ASP A 282 5.69 8.21 39.64
C ASP A 282 5.36 9.54 38.93
N ALA A 283 4.09 9.95 38.94
CA ALA A 283 3.60 11.10 38.19
C ALA A 283 4.19 12.45 38.67
N GLU A 284 4.78 12.48 39.89
CA GLU A 284 5.48 13.64 40.45
C GLU A 284 6.68 14.09 39.60
N VAL A 285 7.23 13.22 38.74
CA VAL A 285 8.28 13.64 37.76
C VAL A 285 7.76 14.74 36.84
N LEU A 286 6.45 14.88 36.67
CA LEU A 286 5.80 15.94 35.89
C LEU A 286 5.87 17.32 36.55
N MET A 287 6.25 17.42 37.80
CA MET A 287 6.54 18.71 38.47
C MET A 287 7.69 19.43 37.77
N SER A 288 8.61 18.68 37.17
CA SER A 288 9.67 19.23 36.33
C SER A 288 9.15 19.63 34.96
N GLU A 289 9.24 20.94 34.64
CA GLU A 289 8.90 21.48 33.30
C GLU A 289 9.70 20.77 32.19
N SER A 290 10.99 20.55 32.43
CA SER A 290 11.87 19.84 31.48
C SER A 290 11.40 18.41 31.19
N ASN A 291 10.82 17.69 32.17
CA ASN A 291 10.27 16.35 31.92
C ASN A 291 8.97 16.43 31.10
N ARG A 292 8.12 17.42 31.38
CA ARG A 292 6.90 17.63 30.56
C ARG A 292 7.27 17.95 29.11
N GLU A 293 8.24 18.84 28.88
CA GLU A 293 8.74 19.17 27.54
C GLU A 293 9.27 17.93 26.81
N LYS A 294 10.08 17.08 27.47
CA LYS A 294 10.60 15.84 26.88
C LYS A 294 9.47 14.89 26.47
N ILE A 295 8.43 14.77 27.29
CA ILE A 295 7.26 13.91 26.98
C ILE A 295 6.50 14.47 25.78
N VAL A 296 6.27 15.79 25.73
CA VAL A 296 5.59 16.45 24.60
C VAL A 296 6.36 16.25 23.30
N VAL A 297 7.68 16.46 23.33
CA VAL A 297 8.55 16.25 22.17
C VAL A 297 8.48 14.80 21.71
N SER A 298 8.58 13.84 22.65
CA SER A 298 8.50 12.41 22.32
C SER A 298 7.11 12.02 21.74
N ALA A 299 6.03 12.57 22.27
CA ALA A 299 4.67 12.24 21.79
C ALA A 299 4.35 12.87 20.43
N ARG A 300 4.96 14.02 20.09
CA ARG A 300 4.82 14.71 18.80
C ARG A 300 5.78 14.23 17.72
N ALA A 301 6.83 13.51 18.10
CA ALA A 301 7.81 12.93 17.18
C ALA A 301 8.27 11.57 17.72
N LEU A 302 7.31 10.65 17.89
CA LEU A 302 7.61 9.29 18.33
C LEU A 302 8.31 8.54 17.21
N LYS A 303 9.57 8.15 17.43
CA LYS A 303 10.51 7.69 16.42
C LYS A 303 10.50 6.17 16.25
N PHE A 304 10.57 5.76 14.97
CA PHE A 304 10.72 4.37 14.57
C PHE A 304 11.79 4.27 13.48
N HIS A 305 12.72 3.32 13.65
CA HIS A 305 13.80 3.12 12.69
C HIS A 305 13.49 1.94 11.79
N PRO A 306 13.28 2.17 10.48
CA PRO A 306 13.08 1.11 9.51
C PRO A 306 14.29 0.18 9.45
N THR A 307 14.05 -1.12 9.44
CA THR A 307 15.06 -2.17 9.21
C THR A 307 14.78 -2.96 7.95
N GLY A 308 13.58 -2.81 7.38
CA GLY A 308 13.17 -3.50 6.19
C GLY A 308 11.79 -3.07 5.72
N GLN A 309 11.39 -3.67 4.60
CA GLN A 309 10.03 -3.63 4.07
C GLN A 309 9.56 -5.04 3.82
N LYS A 310 8.26 -5.29 3.98
CA LYS A 310 7.69 -6.59 3.60
C LYS A 310 7.84 -6.83 2.11
N GLY A 311 7.99 -8.12 1.75
CA GLY A 311 8.24 -8.51 0.37
C GLY A 311 6.96 -8.59 -0.48
N TRP A 312 7.09 -9.19 -1.65
CA TRP A 312 6.06 -9.32 -2.68
C TRP A 312 4.73 -9.86 -2.19
N LYS A 313 4.73 -10.72 -1.18
CA LYS A 313 3.52 -11.34 -0.62
C LYS A 313 2.59 -10.31 0.03
N ASP A 314 3.16 -9.30 0.65
CA ASP A 314 2.45 -8.30 1.45
C ASP A 314 2.29 -6.95 0.72
N ALA A 315 2.99 -6.78 -0.42
CA ALA A 315 2.93 -5.57 -1.22
C ALA A 315 1.60 -5.43 -1.95
N GLN A 316 1.06 -4.21 -1.99
CA GLN A 316 -0.18 -3.88 -2.71
C GLN A 316 0.05 -3.79 -4.21
N CYS A 317 1.19 -3.22 -4.62
CA CYS A 317 1.56 -3.06 -6.02
C CYS A 317 3.06 -3.25 -6.26
N THR A 318 3.42 -3.28 -7.53
CA THR A 318 4.78 -3.34 -8.03
C THR A 318 5.24 -1.94 -8.40
N SER A 319 6.38 -1.49 -7.90
CA SER A 319 7.11 -0.33 -8.44
C SER A 319 8.13 -0.84 -9.46
N GLY A 320 8.29 -0.10 -10.55
CA GLY A 320 8.98 -0.58 -11.73
C GLY A 320 8.07 -1.39 -12.66
N GLY A 321 8.51 -1.57 -13.89
CA GLY A 321 7.75 -2.24 -14.94
C GLY A 321 8.28 -1.93 -16.32
N VAL A 322 7.46 -2.12 -17.35
CA VAL A 322 7.76 -1.68 -18.71
C VAL A 322 7.79 -0.16 -18.74
N ALA A 323 8.87 0.41 -19.27
CA ALA A 323 9.08 1.85 -19.30
C ALA A 323 7.93 2.58 -20.00
N ILE A 324 7.28 3.51 -19.31
CA ILE A 324 6.10 4.25 -19.81
C ILE A 324 6.43 4.99 -21.11
N GLY A 325 7.65 5.51 -21.26
CA GLY A 325 8.08 6.20 -22.50
C GLY A 325 8.16 5.31 -23.74
N GLU A 326 8.01 4.00 -23.60
CA GLU A 326 8.00 3.03 -24.70
C GLU A 326 6.60 2.62 -25.14
N VAL A 327 5.55 3.26 -24.59
CA VAL A 327 4.16 3.10 -25.00
C VAL A 327 3.53 4.45 -25.32
N ASP A 328 2.58 4.47 -26.24
CA ASP A 328 1.76 5.65 -26.51
C ASP A 328 0.85 5.94 -25.32
N ASP A 329 0.80 7.17 -24.84
CA ASP A 329 0.11 7.57 -23.62
C ASP A 329 -1.44 7.64 -23.77
N THR A 330 -1.95 7.46 -24.97
CA THR A 330 -3.38 7.51 -25.30
C THR A 330 -3.93 6.12 -25.65
N THR A 331 -3.20 5.37 -26.46
CA THR A 331 -3.62 4.06 -26.97
C THR A 331 -3.01 2.89 -26.22
N PHE A 332 -1.97 3.13 -25.45
CA PHE A 332 -1.13 2.11 -24.80
C PHE A 332 -0.49 1.11 -25.77
N GLU A 333 -0.42 1.47 -27.05
CA GLU A 333 0.33 0.71 -28.05
C GLU A 333 1.83 0.88 -27.83
N SER A 334 2.58 -0.20 -27.99
CA SER A 334 4.04 -0.18 -27.95
C SER A 334 4.63 0.68 -29.06
N ASN A 335 5.52 1.59 -28.70
CA ASN A 335 6.32 2.36 -29.68
C ASN A 335 7.39 1.50 -30.38
N LEU A 336 7.65 0.29 -29.90
CA LEU A 336 8.69 -0.62 -30.43
C LEU A 336 8.10 -1.75 -31.28
N VAL A 337 6.87 -2.21 -30.95
CA VAL A 337 6.23 -3.37 -31.59
C VAL A 337 4.80 -3.04 -31.94
N SER A 338 4.51 -2.81 -33.22
CA SER A 338 3.18 -2.46 -33.69
C SER A 338 2.14 -3.52 -33.35
N ASN A 339 0.92 -3.08 -32.97
CA ASN A 339 -0.23 -3.90 -32.54
C ASN A 339 0.03 -4.69 -31.23
N LEU A 340 1.03 -4.31 -30.45
CA LEU A 340 1.22 -4.77 -29.08
C LEU A 340 0.73 -3.67 -28.13
N TYR A 341 -0.25 -3.96 -27.30
CA TYR A 341 -0.79 -3.04 -26.30
C TYR A 341 -0.39 -3.52 -24.91
N ILE A 342 0.07 -2.58 -24.07
CA ILE A 342 0.62 -2.88 -22.73
C ILE A 342 -0.15 -2.06 -21.72
N VAL A 343 -0.91 -2.72 -20.82
CA VAL A 343 -1.88 -2.04 -19.96
C VAL A 343 -1.79 -2.48 -18.50
N GLY A 344 -2.17 -1.60 -17.58
CA GLY A 344 -2.26 -1.88 -16.15
C GLY A 344 -0.92 -1.93 -15.44
N GLU A 345 -0.86 -2.69 -14.35
CA GLU A 345 0.25 -2.72 -13.39
C GLU A 345 1.58 -3.28 -13.96
N VAL A 346 1.59 -3.82 -15.17
CA VAL A 346 2.83 -4.24 -15.82
C VAL A 346 3.68 -3.07 -16.30
N LEU A 347 3.07 -1.90 -16.51
CA LEU A 347 3.76 -0.64 -16.80
C LEU A 347 4.49 -0.13 -15.56
N ASP A 348 5.55 0.66 -15.76
CA ASP A 348 6.29 1.33 -14.69
C ASP A 348 5.47 2.48 -14.09
N TYR A 349 4.38 2.12 -13.44
CA TYR A 349 3.48 3.02 -12.72
C TYR A 349 3.13 2.44 -11.36
N ASP A 350 3.42 3.20 -10.31
CA ASP A 350 2.94 2.93 -8.96
C ASP A 350 2.35 4.22 -8.36
N GLY A 351 1.06 4.24 -8.12
CA GLY A 351 0.34 5.34 -7.45
C GLY A 351 0.29 5.14 -5.94
N PHE A 352 -0.11 6.18 -5.22
CA PHE A 352 -0.41 6.09 -3.80
C PHE A 352 -1.50 5.05 -3.51
N CYS A 353 -1.53 4.53 -2.27
CA CYS A 353 -2.64 3.74 -1.79
C CYS A 353 -3.91 4.61 -1.76
N GLY A 354 -5.04 4.03 -2.18
CA GLY A 354 -6.31 4.79 -2.20
C GLY A 354 -6.96 4.91 -3.57
N GLY A 355 -6.84 3.88 -4.42
CA GLY A 355 -7.56 3.76 -5.69
C GLY A 355 -6.76 4.19 -6.93
N TYR A 356 -5.59 4.81 -6.79
CA TYR A 356 -4.82 5.31 -7.92
C TYR A 356 -4.32 4.20 -8.85
N ASN A 357 -3.91 3.06 -8.32
CA ASN A 357 -3.40 1.93 -9.11
C ASN A 357 -4.52 1.23 -9.90
N LEU A 358 -5.69 1.04 -9.30
CA LEU A 358 -6.87 0.54 -10.03
C LEU A 358 -7.36 1.54 -11.05
N ASN A 359 -7.37 2.84 -10.72
CA ASN A 359 -7.70 3.89 -11.68
C ASN A 359 -6.82 3.81 -12.93
N HIS A 360 -5.50 3.69 -12.76
CA HIS A 360 -4.57 3.52 -13.87
C HIS A 360 -4.90 2.28 -14.70
N ALA A 361 -5.17 1.14 -14.04
CA ALA A 361 -5.52 -0.10 -14.72
C ALA A 361 -6.86 -0.05 -15.50
N PHE A 362 -7.80 0.81 -15.09
CA PHE A 362 -9.05 1.04 -15.82
C PHE A 362 -8.91 2.04 -16.97
N LEU A 363 -7.93 2.93 -16.91
CA LEU A 363 -7.70 3.94 -17.94
C LEU A 363 -6.78 3.47 -19.06
N SER A 364 -5.89 2.53 -18.76
CA SER A 364 -4.99 1.92 -19.73
C SER A 364 -5.64 0.73 -20.51
#